data_b94b428370b963637e35ab7ed20141ae
#
_entry.id   b94b428370b963637e35ab7ed20141ae
#
_cell.length_a   1.000
_cell.length_b   1.000
_cell.length_c   1.000
_cell.angle_alpha   90.00
_cell.angle_beta   90.00
_cell.angle_gamma   90.00
#
_symmetry.space_group_name_H-M   'P 1'
#
loop_
_entity.id
_entity.type
_entity.pdbx_description
1 polymer ?
#
loop_
_entity_poly.entity_id
_entity_poly.type
_entity_poly.pdbx_seq_one_letter_code
_entity_poly.pdbx_strand_id
1 'polypeptide(L)'
;NRSIVLSSTHDSTASDPQDDSAPGGYAEMVSRALARLKDTALVSLTLSQTYRRRVSMKSTEAFARLRKTNPAPACFFLNNGEGLHLLGASPDLQLIIQDRQVVSLPVCGTVAKRSSPVGESLSLQDLINEEVDAASLAVCSDALRNDLAPLCLPGTLHLTHRRKPMMLATVVHAVDRIKGQLLESCDAWDAIFATAAPVMVTGTPRVQALAAISEFEISSRGWYGGLVVQVASNGDALAGTLLRAAAVENGIAQVRTGGDLMADSSPEREEQESRLKTLSLWRAFGLEPLAHVQPARKSVSYTPPSICLVDCQDPFGAAVSDFILGLGIRLDTASKTQLRVGSFQGKNWPTQNCIAMGDAAFLLLKNSGFDVQEILPLNGRLTVNRSRHGCPENIPPEFVTVKYAQFQILNTLPPPGWTVWTEDENGMASTWIHADKKLACLLFRADSMMSDKGAQNVFQEALSFISQ
;
A
#
# COMPACT_ATOMS: atom_id res chain seq x y z
N ASN A 1 -2.38 -51.26 5.99
CA ASN A 1 -1.86 -50.77 4.71
C ASN A 1 -2.78 -51.22 3.57
N ARG A 2 -3.75 -50.42 3.24
CA ARG A 2 -4.47 -50.54 1.97
C ARG A 2 -4.17 -49.28 1.15
N SER A 3 -3.37 -49.42 0.12
CA SER A 3 -3.15 -48.39 -0.90
C SER A 3 -4.43 -48.32 -1.76
N ILE A 4 -5.20 -47.24 -1.61
CA ILE A 4 -6.27 -46.94 -2.53
C ILE A 4 -5.61 -46.22 -3.71
N VAL A 5 -5.46 -46.90 -4.81
CA VAL A 5 -5.11 -46.32 -6.11
C VAL A 5 -6.40 -45.77 -6.69
N LEU A 6 -6.57 -44.46 -6.60
CA LEU A 6 -7.60 -43.75 -7.37
C LEU A 6 -7.06 -43.52 -8.78
N SER A 7 -7.47 -44.37 -9.71
CA SER A 7 -7.34 -44.11 -11.15
C SER A 7 -8.37 -43.04 -11.55
N SER A 8 -7.96 -41.79 -11.62
CA SER A 8 -8.76 -40.74 -12.24
C SER A 8 -8.52 -40.77 -13.74
N THR A 9 -9.43 -41.37 -14.49
CA THR A 9 -9.59 -41.10 -15.92
C THR A 9 -10.07 -39.66 -16.04
N HIS A 10 -9.16 -38.73 -16.41
CA HIS A 10 -9.53 -37.36 -16.74
C HIS A 10 -10.32 -37.37 -18.06
N ASP A 11 -11.60 -37.06 -17.96
CA ASP A 11 -12.43 -36.73 -19.11
C ASP A 11 -11.95 -35.38 -19.66
N SER A 12 -11.28 -35.38 -20.82
CA SER A 12 -10.57 -34.22 -21.42
C SER A 12 -11.50 -33.22 -22.10
N THR A 13 -12.82 -33.26 -21.87
CA THR A 13 -13.81 -32.41 -22.54
C THR A 13 -14.47 -31.37 -21.62
N ALA A 14 -14.13 -31.31 -20.34
CA ALA A 14 -14.71 -30.32 -19.45
C ALA A 14 -14.08 -28.92 -19.71
N SER A 15 -14.92 -27.93 -20.04
CA SER A 15 -14.53 -26.52 -20.17
C SER A 15 -13.77 -26.02 -18.94
N ASP A 16 -12.84 -25.08 -19.12
CA ASP A 16 -12.14 -24.47 -17.99
C ASP A 16 -13.13 -23.81 -17.02
N PRO A 17 -12.88 -23.92 -15.71
CA PRO A 17 -13.74 -23.30 -14.71
C PRO A 17 -13.72 -21.78 -14.87
N GLN A 18 -14.93 -21.20 -14.89
CA GLN A 18 -15.08 -19.75 -15.10
C GLN A 18 -15.05 -18.97 -13.78
N ASP A 19 -14.44 -17.81 -13.79
CA ASP A 19 -14.53 -16.82 -12.73
C ASP A 19 -15.96 -16.28 -12.62
N ASP A 20 -16.33 -15.65 -11.50
CA ASP A 20 -17.67 -15.07 -11.31
C ASP A 20 -17.97 -13.99 -12.36
N SER A 21 -16.96 -13.23 -12.77
CA SER A 21 -17.10 -12.19 -13.79
C SER A 21 -15.91 -12.17 -14.76
N ALA A 22 -16.20 -11.76 -16.00
CA ALA A 22 -15.16 -11.42 -16.97
C ALA A 22 -14.36 -10.17 -16.51
N PRO A 23 -13.18 -9.91 -17.08
CA PRO A 23 -12.46 -8.67 -16.85
C PRO A 23 -13.33 -7.42 -17.05
N GLY A 24 -13.32 -6.50 -16.09
CA GLY A 24 -14.18 -5.32 -16.02
C GLY A 24 -15.51 -5.51 -15.29
N GLY A 25 -15.99 -6.75 -15.15
CA GLY A 25 -17.29 -7.03 -14.52
C GLY A 25 -17.31 -6.77 -13.01
N TYR A 26 -16.19 -6.96 -12.32
CA TYR A 26 -16.08 -6.59 -10.91
C TYR A 26 -16.06 -5.07 -10.75
N ALA A 27 -15.35 -4.34 -11.60
CA ALA A 27 -15.36 -2.88 -11.59
C ALA A 27 -16.77 -2.31 -11.83
N GLU A 28 -17.54 -2.91 -12.75
CA GLU A 28 -18.94 -2.53 -12.99
C GLU A 28 -19.82 -2.79 -11.75
N MET A 29 -19.65 -3.93 -11.08
CA MET A 29 -20.35 -4.24 -9.82
C MET A 29 -20.00 -3.20 -8.74
N VAL A 30 -18.73 -2.86 -8.58
CA VAL A 30 -18.25 -1.83 -7.64
C VAL A 30 -18.87 -0.47 -7.97
N SER A 31 -18.90 -0.07 -9.24
CA SER A 31 -19.50 1.20 -9.67
C SER A 31 -20.95 1.32 -9.27
N ARG A 32 -21.75 0.25 -9.45
CA ARG A 32 -23.16 0.21 -9.00
C ARG A 32 -23.28 0.27 -7.48
N ALA A 33 -22.41 -0.40 -6.77
CA ALA A 33 -22.39 -0.40 -5.30
C ALA A 33 -22.02 0.98 -4.72
N LEU A 34 -21.08 1.69 -5.35
CA LEU A 34 -20.73 3.06 -4.96
C LEU A 34 -21.92 4.05 -5.13
N ALA A 35 -22.71 3.89 -6.18
CA ALA A 35 -23.96 4.64 -6.30
C ALA A 35 -24.90 4.34 -5.13
N ARG A 36 -25.05 3.07 -4.75
CA ARG A 36 -25.86 2.64 -3.60
C ARG A 36 -25.36 3.22 -2.27
N LEU A 37 -24.04 3.26 -2.07
CA LEU A 37 -23.43 3.84 -0.86
C LEU A 37 -23.81 5.32 -0.69
N LYS A 38 -23.85 6.10 -1.77
CA LYS A 38 -24.20 7.53 -1.74
C LYS A 38 -25.67 7.79 -1.37
N ASP A 39 -26.56 6.85 -1.71
CA ASP A 39 -28.01 7.00 -1.55
C ASP A 39 -28.54 6.34 -0.27
N THR A 40 -27.69 5.74 0.56
CA THR A 40 -28.10 4.96 1.74
C THR A 40 -27.29 5.34 2.97
N ALA A 41 -27.65 4.75 4.12
CA ALA A 41 -26.93 4.89 5.38
C ALA A 41 -25.67 3.97 5.46
N LEU A 42 -25.27 3.29 4.37
CA LEU A 42 -24.06 2.50 4.35
C LEU A 42 -22.84 3.41 4.43
N VAL A 43 -21.94 3.11 5.36
CA VAL A 43 -20.65 3.80 5.52
C VAL A 43 -19.56 3.09 4.73
N SER A 44 -19.55 1.74 4.78
CA SER A 44 -18.69 0.90 3.97
C SER A 44 -19.40 -0.37 3.52
N LEU A 45 -18.90 -0.97 2.44
CA LEU A 45 -19.42 -2.21 1.87
C LEU A 45 -18.28 -3.03 1.27
N THR A 46 -18.06 -4.24 1.76
CA THR A 46 -17.06 -5.12 1.15
C THR A 46 -17.71 -6.05 0.14
N LEU A 47 -17.33 -5.93 -1.12
CA LEU A 47 -17.75 -6.83 -2.20
C LEU A 47 -16.63 -7.77 -2.59
N SER A 48 -17.00 -8.95 -3.10
CA SER A 48 -16.05 -10.00 -3.47
C SER A 48 -16.49 -10.78 -4.70
N GLN A 49 -15.54 -11.47 -5.33
CA GLN A 49 -15.77 -12.40 -6.43
C GLN A 49 -14.88 -13.63 -6.30
N THR A 50 -15.30 -14.74 -6.90
CA THR A 50 -14.56 -16.01 -6.90
C THR A 50 -13.82 -16.21 -8.21
N TYR A 51 -12.55 -16.54 -8.09
CA TYR A 51 -11.66 -16.95 -9.17
C TYR A 51 -11.48 -18.47 -9.09
N ARG A 52 -11.53 -19.17 -10.24
CA ARG A 52 -11.46 -20.63 -10.29
C ARG A 52 -10.39 -21.09 -11.25
N ARG A 53 -9.57 -22.07 -10.84
CA ARG A 53 -8.52 -22.66 -11.68
C ARG A 53 -8.42 -24.15 -11.43
N ARG A 54 -8.13 -24.92 -12.49
CA ARG A 54 -7.74 -26.33 -12.35
C ARG A 54 -6.36 -26.41 -11.72
N VAL A 55 -6.20 -27.32 -10.76
CA VAL A 55 -4.94 -27.56 -10.06
C VAL A 55 -4.61 -29.03 -10.06
N SER A 56 -3.36 -29.36 -10.39
CA SER A 56 -2.83 -30.73 -10.35
C SER A 56 -1.98 -30.98 -9.11
N MET A 57 -1.51 -29.91 -8.46
CA MET A 57 -0.68 -29.99 -7.26
C MET A 57 -1.51 -30.41 -6.05
N LYS A 58 -0.93 -31.25 -5.18
CA LYS A 58 -1.56 -31.62 -3.91
C LYS A 58 -1.73 -30.39 -3.02
N SER A 59 -2.90 -30.26 -2.40
CA SER A 59 -3.22 -29.12 -1.51
C SER A 59 -2.25 -28.98 -0.34
N THR A 60 -1.71 -30.09 0.17
CA THR A 60 -0.68 -30.10 1.23
C THR A 60 0.65 -29.49 0.76
N GLU A 61 1.05 -29.76 -0.49
CA GLU A 61 2.25 -29.19 -1.09
C GLU A 61 2.06 -27.70 -1.37
N ALA A 62 0.89 -27.31 -1.91
CA ALA A 62 0.53 -25.91 -2.11
C ALA A 62 0.55 -25.15 -0.77
N PHE A 63 0.01 -25.73 0.30
CA PHE A 63 0.04 -25.12 1.63
C PHE A 63 1.47 -24.97 2.19
N ALA A 64 2.32 -25.99 2.01
CA ALA A 64 3.73 -25.90 2.43
C ALA A 64 4.46 -24.76 1.69
N ARG A 65 4.22 -24.58 0.39
CA ARG A 65 4.76 -23.47 -0.40
C ARG A 65 4.19 -22.12 0.08
N LEU A 66 2.87 -22.03 0.29
CA LEU A 66 2.22 -20.81 0.77
C LEU A 66 2.82 -20.33 2.08
N ARG A 67 2.98 -21.23 3.07
CA ARG A 67 3.60 -20.91 4.36
C ARG A 67 5.03 -20.38 4.23
N LYS A 68 5.79 -20.91 3.27
CA LYS A 68 7.18 -20.52 3.03
C LYS A 68 7.29 -19.16 2.34
N THR A 69 6.42 -18.89 1.37
CA THR A 69 6.50 -17.71 0.51
C THR A 69 5.68 -16.54 1.01
N ASN A 70 4.64 -16.80 1.79
CA ASN A 70 3.73 -15.79 2.32
C ASN A 70 3.36 -16.13 3.78
N PRO A 71 4.32 -16.10 4.72
CA PRO A 71 4.02 -16.30 6.14
C PRO A 71 3.05 -15.22 6.62
N ALA A 72 1.98 -15.65 7.26
CA ALA A 72 0.93 -14.77 7.77
C ALA A 72 0.56 -15.15 9.21
N PRO A 73 -0.03 -14.23 10.00
CA PRO A 73 -0.40 -14.48 11.39
C PRO A 73 -1.33 -15.67 11.58
N ALA A 74 -2.28 -15.89 10.64
CA ALA A 74 -3.17 -17.05 10.68
C ALA A 74 -2.98 -17.90 9.42
N CYS A 75 -2.15 -18.95 9.53
CA CYS A 75 -2.01 -19.98 8.50
C CYS A 75 -2.82 -21.21 8.90
N PHE A 76 -3.66 -21.73 8.02
CA PHE A 76 -4.55 -22.86 8.29
C PHE A 76 -4.66 -23.82 7.12
N PHE A 77 -4.87 -25.09 7.44
CA PHE A 77 -5.18 -26.17 6.51
C PHE A 77 -6.24 -27.05 7.13
N LEU A 78 -7.33 -27.27 6.40
CA LEU A 78 -8.41 -28.15 6.79
C LEU A 78 -8.65 -29.16 5.65
N ASN A 79 -8.88 -30.41 6.05
CA ASN A 79 -9.35 -31.49 5.19
C ASN A 79 -10.60 -32.08 5.85
N ASN A 80 -11.74 -32.03 5.17
CA ASN A 80 -13.00 -32.55 5.70
C ASN A 80 -13.13 -34.09 5.59
N GLY A 81 -12.15 -34.74 4.95
CA GLY A 81 -12.20 -36.19 4.71
C GLY A 81 -13.06 -36.62 3.53
N GLU A 82 -13.81 -35.72 2.89
CA GLU A 82 -14.74 -35.93 1.80
C GLU A 82 -14.31 -35.28 0.48
N GLY A 83 -13.03 -34.90 0.40
CA GLY A 83 -12.43 -34.34 -0.81
C GLY A 83 -12.33 -32.83 -0.86
N LEU A 84 -12.87 -32.10 0.13
CA LEU A 84 -12.65 -30.68 0.27
C LEU A 84 -11.38 -30.41 1.08
N HIS A 85 -10.49 -29.61 0.53
CA HIS A 85 -9.35 -29.02 1.23
C HIS A 85 -9.49 -27.50 1.27
N LEU A 86 -9.33 -26.92 2.44
CA LEU A 86 -9.26 -25.47 2.64
C LEU A 86 -7.88 -25.09 3.15
N LEU A 87 -7.18 -24.21 2.46
CA LEU A 87 -5.87 -23.72 2.85
C LEU A 87 -5.79 -22.20 2.74
N GLY A 88 -5.10 -21.58 3.66
CA GLY A 88 -5.00 -20.12 3.68
C GLY A 88 -3.85 -19.58 4.51
N ALA A 89 -3.57 -18.29 4.26
CA ALA A 89 -2.59 -17.49 4.98
C ALA A 89 -3.17 -16.08 5.17
N SER A 90 -4.01 -15.94 6.19
CA SER A 90 -4.71 -14.68 6.48
C SER A 90 -3.80 -13.70 7.23
N PRO A 91 -3.73 -12.45 6.81
CA PRO A 91 -3.01 -11.40 7.52
C PRO A 91 -3.77 -10.90 8.76
N ASP A 92 -5.05 -11.22 8.88
CA ASP A 92 -5.96 -10.66 9.87
C ASP A 92 -6.21 -11.64 11.02
N LEU A 93 -5.81 -11.20 12.23
CA LEU A 93 -6.16 -11.83 13.49
C LEU A 93 -7.32 -11.06 14.13
N GLN A 94 -8.53 -11.57 13.90
CA GLN A 94 -9.75 -10.97 14.40
C GLN A 94 -9.77 -10.91 15.93
N LEU A 95 -9.43 -12.02 16.60
CA LEU A 95 -9.38 -12.10 18.04
C LEU A 95 -8.23 -12.99 18.55
N ILE A 96 -7.63 -12.55 19.63
CA ILE A 96 -6.75 -13.32 20.49
C ILE A 96 -7.32 -13.22 21.91
N ILE A 97 -7.62 -14.35 22.55
CA ILE A 97 -8.11 -14.38 23.93
C ILE A 97 -7.12 -15.21 24.74
N GLN A 98 -6.59 -14.60 25.77
CA GLN A 98 -5.67 -15.24 26.70
C GLN A 98 -5.96 -14.74 28.12
N ASP A 99 -6.12 -15.65 29.06
CA ASP A 99 -6.45 -15.32 30.47
C ASP A 99 -7.64 -14.33 30.54
N ARG A 100 -8.68 -14.57 29.74
CA ARG A 100 -9.88 -13.71 29.59
C ARG A 100 -9.59 -12.29 29.06
N GLN A 101 -8.38 -12.00 28.67
CA GLN A 101 -8.02 -10.78 28.00
C GLN A 101 -8.26 -10.93 26.50
N VAL A 102 -9.16 -10.11 25.95
CA VAL A 102 -9.43 -10.08 24.52
C VAL A 102 -8.57 -9.01 23.84
N VAL A 103 -7.94 -9.38 22.73
CA VAL A 103 -7.20 -8.48 21.84
C VAL A 103 -7.73 -8.67 20.44
N SER A 104 -8.02 -7.56 19.74
CA SER A 104 -8.35 -7.55 18.33
C SER A 104 -7.36 -6.68 17.55
N LEU A 105 -7.00 -7.13 16.35
CA LEU A 105 -5.99 -6.50 15.50
C LEU A 105 -6.61 -6.18 14.11
N PRO A 106 -7.54 -5.21 14.00
CA PRO A 106 -8.08 -4.83 12.71
C PRO A 106 -6.97 -4.30 11.80
N VAL A 107 -6.97 -4.78 10.57
CA VAL A 107 -5.96 -4.50 9.55
C VAL A 107 -6.63 -3.85 8.36
N CYS A 108 -6.17 -2.66 7.96
CA CYS A 108 -6.60 -2.02 6.72
C CYS A 108 -5.44 -1.23 6.11
N GLY A 109 -5.49 -1.04 4.80
CA GLY A 109 -4.40 -0.45 4.05
C GLY A 109 -3.33 -1.46 3.70
N THR A 110 -2.92 -1.42 2.44
CA THR A 110 -1.91 -2.34 1.90
C THR A 110 -1.05 -1.61 0.90
N VAL A 111 0.22 -1.48 1.22
CA VAL A 111 1.23 -0.99 0.27
C VAL A 111 2.26 -2.07 -0.01
N ALA A 112 2.77 -2.09 -1.24
CA ALA A 112 3.84 -3.01 -1.61
C ALA A 112 5.10 -2.68 -0.79
N LYS A 113 5.69 -3.71 -0.17
CA LYS A 113 6.98 -3.55 0.49
C LYS A 113 8.08 -3.46 -0.56
N ARG A 114 8.77 -2.33 -0.61
CA ARG A 114 9.95 -2.16 -1.45
C ARG A 114 11.15 -2.86 -0.82
N SER A 115 12.09 -3.32 -1.62
CA SER A 115 13.17 -4.22 -1.19
C SER A 115 14.39 -3.52 -0.55
N SER A 116 14.52 -2.21 -0.71
CA SER A 116 15.61 -1.44 -0.09
C SER A 116 15.17 -0.80 1.24
N PRO A 117 16.08 -0.52 2.18
CA PRO A 117 15.73 0.14 3.44
C PRO A 117 14.99 1.47 3.26
N VAL A 118 15.37 2.29 2.28
CA VAL A 118 14.67 3.53 1.96
C VAL A 118 13.37 3.24 1.23
N GLY A 119 13.34 2.21 0.38
CA GLY A 119 12.10 1.72 -0.22
C GLY A 119 11.08 1.30 0.84
N GLU A 120 11.49 0.63 1.91
CA GLU A 120 10.62 0.34 3.06
C GLU A 120 10.09 1.62 3.71
N SER A 121 10.93 2.63 3.89
CA SER A 121 10.52 3.92 4.43
C SER A 121 9.52 4.65 3.54
N LEU A 122 9.71 4.62 2.22
CA LEU A 122 8.74 5.16 1.25
C LEU A 122 7.42 4.37 1.28
N SER A 123 7.48 3.05 1.46
CA SER A 123 6.26 2.24 1.63
C SER A 123 5.50 2.61 2.90
N LEU A 124 6.20 2.93 3.99
CA LEU A 124 5.59 3.43 5.22
C LEU A 124 4.94 4.80 5.02
N GLN A 125 5.60 5.68 4.28
CA GLN A 125 5.06 7.01 3.96
C GLN A 125 3.79 6.89 3.10
N ASP A 126 3.82 6.05 2.06
CA ASP A 126 2.64 5.78 1.23
C ASP A 126 1.47 5.26 2.09
N LEU A 127 1.73 4.34 3.03
CA LEU A 127 0.73 3.79 3.94
C LEU A 127 0.14 4.84 4.90
N ILE A 128 0.99 5.73 5.42
CA ILE A 128 0.56 6.77 6.37
C ILE A 128 -0.30 7.84 5.67
N ASN A 129 0.02 8.15 4.43
CA ASN A 129 -0.64 9.21 3.66
C ASN A 129 -1.91 8.73 2.92
N GLU A 130 -2.24 7.44 2.95
CA GLU A 130 -3.44 6.92 2.31
C GLU A 130 -4.67 7.20 3.18
N GLU A 131 -5.47 8.21 2.81
CA GLU A 131 -6.61 8.68 3.60
C GLU A 131 -7.79 7.71 3.58
N VAL A 132 -8.07 7.07 2.44
CA VAL A 132 -9.19 6.13 2.28
C VAL A 132 -8.97 4.90 3.16
N ASP A 133 -7.77 4.33 3.14
CA ASP A 133 -7.38 3.20 3.99
C ASP A 133 -7.41 3.57 5.49
N ALA A 134 -7.03 4.81 5.81
CA ALA A 134 -7.08 5.33 7.18
C ALA A 134 -8.52 5.45 7.69
N ALA A 135 -9.45 5.92 6.85
CA ALA A 135 -10.86 6.00 7.16
C ALA A 135 -11.49 4.61 7.32
N SER A 136 -11.19 3.68 6.42
CA SER A 136 -11.64 2.29 6.51
C SER A 136 -11.16 1.61 7.80
N LEU A 137 -9.88 1.76 8.17
CA LEU A 137 -9.36 1.22 9.43
C LEU A 137 -10.06 1.82 10.66
N ALA A 138 -10.37 3.12 10.63
CA ALA A 138 -11.10 3.78 11.72
C ALA A 138 -12.51 3.20 11.88
N VAL A 139 -13.22 2.98 10.78
CA VAL A 139 -14.55 2.34 10.76
C VAL A 139 -14.50 0.93 11.32
N CYS A 140 -13.51 0.13 10.88
CA CYS A 140 -13.32 -1.24 11.38
C CYS A 140 -13.03 -1.28 12.87
N SER A 141 -12.16 -0.39 13.36
CA SER A 141 -11.81 -0.31 14.77
C SER A 141 -12.97 0.13 15.65
N ASP A 142 -13.79 1.08 15.17
CA ASP A 142 -14.97 1.53 15.90
C ASP A 142 -16.05 0.43 15.98
N ALA A 143 -16.29 -0.27 14.88
CA ALA A 143 -17.23 -1.38 14.86
C ALA A 143 -16.80 -2.52 15.80
N LEU A 144 -15.53 -2.93 15.78
CA LEU A 144 -15.00 -3.95 16.70
C LEU A 144 -15.06 -3.51 18.17
N ARG A 145 -14.79 -2.24 18.44
CA ARG A 145 -14.96 -1.68 19.77
C ARG A 145 -16.41 -1.79 20.25
N ASN A 146 -17.36 -1.47 19.36
CA ASN A 146 -18.79 -1.59 19.67
C ASN A 146 -19.23 -3.05 19.87
N ASP A 147 -18.71 -3.98 19.07
CA ASP A 147 -19.01 -5.41 19.21
C ASP A 147 -18.47 -5.98 20.55
N LEU A 148 -17.29 -5.55 20.99
CA LEU A 148 -16.65 -6.03 22.21
C LEU A 148 -17.09 -5.31 23.48
N ALA A 149 -17.59 -4.09 23.38
CA ALA A 149 -17.94 -3.28 24.56
C ALA A 149 -18.94 -3.95 25.50
N PRO A 150 -20.02 -4.62 25.04
CA PRO A 150 -20.96 -5.31 25.93
C PRO A 150 -20.38 -6.53 26.67
N LEU A 151 -19.27 -7.07 26.17
CA LEU A 151 -18.63 -8.30 26.67
C LEU A 151 -17.45 -8.02 27.60
N CYS A 152 -17.00 -6.76 27.65
CA CYS A 152 -15.85 -6.38 28.45
C CYS A 152 -16.23 -5.64 29.72
N LEU A 153 -15.39 -5.79 30.76
CA LEU A 153 -15.50 -5.00 31.97
C LEU A 153 -15.43 -3.50 31.63
N PRO A 154 -16.38 -2.67 32.14
CA PRO A 154 -16.36 -1.24 31.88
C PRO A 154 -15.01 -0.60 32.22
N GLY A 155 -14.53 0.26 31.33
CA GLY A 155 -13.26 0.96 31.49
C GLY A 155 -12.01 0.15 31.15
N THR A 156 -12.13 -1.11 30.68
CA THR A 156 -10.98 -1.95 30.29
C THR A 156 -10.74 -2.01 28.78
N LEU A 157 -11.73 -1.61 27.97
CA LEU A 157 -11.64 -1.66 26.51
C LEU A 157 -10.92 -0.42 25.98
N HIS A 158 -9.73 -0.60 25.43
CA HIS A 158 -8.85 0.47 24.97
C HIS A 158 -8.31 0.22 23.57
N LEU A 159 -8.19 1.28 22.77
CA LEU A 159 -7.38 1.32 21.55
C LEU A 159 -5.92 1.59 21.95
N THR A 160 -5.09 0.56 22.02
CA THR A 160 -3.72 0.65 22.56
C THR A 160 -2.68 1.02 21.51
N HIS A 161 -2.95 0.74 20.23
CA HIS A 161 -2.13 1.14 19.10
C HIS A 161 -3.05 1.60 17.97
N ARG A 162 -2.66 2.67 17.30
CA ARG A 162 -3.38 3.18 16.13
C ARG A 162 -2.46 3.26 14.93
N ARG A 163 -2.91 2.72 13.78
CA ARG A 163 -2.21 2.72 12.49
C ARG A 163 -0.75 2.27 12.58
N LYS A 164 -0.47 1.28 13.43
CA LYS A 164 0.88 0.74 13.55
C LYS A 164 1.23 -0.05 12.29
N PRO A 165 2.35 0.25 11.63
CA PRO A 165 2.80 -0.53 10.49
C PRO A 165 3.11 -1.98 10.88
N MET A 166 2.57 -2.93 10.10
CA MET A 166 2.88 -4.35 10.19
C MET A 166 3.61 -4.78 8.90
N MET A 167 4.90 -5.02 9.03
CA MET A 167 5.76 -5.43 7.93
C MET A 167 5.55 -6.93 7.66
N LEU A 168 5.05 -7.29 6.47
CA LEU A 168 4.99 -8.66 6.00
C LEU A 168 6.08 -8.92 4.93
N ALA A 169 6.09 -10.11 4.34
CA ALA A 169 7.12 -10.49 3.36
C ALA A 169 7.14 -9.58 2.12
N THR A 170 5.95 -9.21 1.61
CA THR A 170 5.79 -8.49 0.34
C THR A 170 4.98 -7.20 0.44
N VAL A 171 4.35 -6.96 1.59
CA VAL A 171 3.48 -5.81 1.81
C VAL A 171 3.65 -5.25 3.22
N VAL A 172 3.22 -4.00 3.40
CA VAL A 172 3.07 -3.35 4.70
C VAL A 172 1.61 -3.03 4.90
N HIS A 173 1.07 -3.38 6.07
CA HIS A 173 -0.30 -3.06 6.48
C HIS A 173 -0.32 -2.06 7.62
N ALA A 174 -1.41 -1.29 7.74
CA ALA A 174 -1.72 -0.53 8.95
C ALA A 174 -2.61 -1.36 9.87
N VAL A 175 -2.26 -1.41 11.15
CA VAL A 175 -2.95 -2.24 12.17
C VAL A 175 -3.29 -1.39 13.38
N ASP A 176 -4.54 -1.43 13.81
CA ASP A 176 -4.94 -0.97 15.12
C ASP A 176 -4.88 -2.12 16.13
N ARG A 177 -4.82 -1.82 17.42
CA ARG A 177 -4.89 -2.82 18.47
C ARG A 177 -5.88 -2.41 19.53
N ILE A 178 -6.98 -3.16 19.63
CA ILE A 178 -8.00 -3.03 20.66
C ILE A 178 -7.76 -4.10 21.72
N LYS A 179 -7.85 -3.75 22.99
CA LYS A 179 -7.63 -4.66 24.12
C LYS A 179 -8.69 -4.42 25.17
N GLY A 180 -9.23 -5.50 25.75
CA GLY A 180 -10.20 -5.45 26.84
C GLY A 180 -10.12 -6.68 27.76
N GLN A 181 -10.83 -6.65 28.88
CA GLN A 181 -11.00 -7.76 29.79
C GLN A 181 -12.43 -8.25 29.74
N LEU A 182 -12.66 -9.54 29.41
CA LEU A 182 -14.01 -10.11 29.34
C LEU A 182 -14.68 -10.14 30.72
N LEU A 183 -15.99 -9.90 30.72
CA LEU A 183 -16.86 -10.12 31.89
C LEU A 183 -16.80 -11.58 32.35
N GLU A 184 -16.94 -11.85 33.64
CA GLU A 184 -16.97 -13.20 34.15
C GLU A 184 -18.08 -14.07 33.55
N SER A 185 -19.19 -13.46 33.21
CA SER A 185 -20.33 -14.11 32.52
C SER A 185 -20.13 -14.40 31.04
N CYS A 186 -19.04 -13.92 30.42
CA CYS A 186 -18.75 -14.11 29.00
C CYS A 186 -17.54 -15.01 28.80
N ASP A 187 -17.50 -15.77 27.74
CA ASP A 187 -16.39 -16.63 27.37
C ASP A 187 -15.83 -16.30 25.97
N ALA A 188 -14.93 -17.15 25.48
CA ALA A 188 -14.33 -16.97 24.17
C ALA A 188 -15.35 -17.07 23.02
N TRP A 189 -16.37 -17.91 23.17
CA TRP A 189 -17.40 -18.08 22.15
C TRP A 189 -18.28 -16.84 22.03
N ASP A 190 -18.62 -16.19 23.16
CA ASP A 190 -19.37 -14.94 23.12
C ASP A 190 -18.62 -13.89 22.31
N ALA A 191 -17.31 -13.74 22.54
CA ALA A 191 -16.49 -12.78 21.79
C ALA A 191 -16.35 -13.15 20.31
N ILE A 192 -16.19 -14.45 19.98
CA ILE A 192 -16.12 -14.95 18.62
C ILE A 192 -17.44 -14.68 17.89
N PHE A 193 -18.59 -14.98 18.48
CA PHE A 193 -19.89 -14.77 17.85
C PHE A 193 -20.24 -13.28 17.71
N ALA A 194 -19.92 -12.44 18.69
CA ALA A 194 -20.14 -11.01 18.61
C ALA A 194 -19.37 -10.35 17.47
N THR A 195 -18.16 -10.83 17.20
CA THR A 195 -17.29 -10.31 16.13
C THR A 195 -17.36 -11.11 14.84
N ALA A 196 -18.21 -12.13 14.76
CA ALA A 196 -18.46 -12.85 13.51
C ALA A 196 -18.98 -11.92 12.41
N ALA A 197 -18.66 -12.23 11.15
CA ALA A 197 -18.84 -11.34 10.02
C ALA A 197 -18.11 -9.97 10.21
N PRO A 198 -16.77 -10.01 10.25
CA PRO A 198 -15.95 -8.79 10.46
C PRO A 198 -16.30 -7.68 9.47
N VAL A 199 -16.31 -6.44 9.94
CA VAL A 199 -16.68 -5.27 9.11
C VAL A 199 -15.79 -5.16 7.86
N MET A 200 -14.50 -5.48 7.98
CA MET A 200 -13.57 -5.51 6.85
C MET A 200 -13.96 -6.41 5.68
N VAL A 201 -14.83 -7.39 5.92
CA VAL A 201 -15.31 -8.33 4.91
C VAL A 201 -16.81 -8.26 4.69
N THR A 202 -17.49 -7.37 5.40
CA THR A 202 -18.93 -7.13 5.29
C THR A 202 -19.24 -5.68 4.96
N GLY A 203 -18.86 -4.78 5.83
CA GLY A 203 -19.22 -3.37 5.79
C GLY A 203 -20.10 -2.97 6.98
N THR A 204 -20.44 -1.71 7.05
CA THR A 204 -21.25 -1.14 8.16
C THR A 204 -22.25 -0.11 7.66
N PRO A 205 -23.49 -0.05 8.23
CA PRO A 205 -24.06 -0.95 9.24
C PRO A 205 -24.25 -2.38 8.72
N ARG A 206 -23.95 -3.38 9.56
CA ARG A 206 -23.78 -4.79 9.16
C ARG A 206 -25.01 -5.39 8.45
N VAL A 207 -26.21 -5.11 8.93
CA VAL A 207 -27.46 -5.66 8.35
C VAL A 207 -27.67 -5.16 6.92
N GLN A 208 -27.48 -3.86 6.69
CA GLN A 208 -27.60 -3.24 5.38
C GLN A 208 -26.49 -3.72 4.44
N ALA A 209 -25.26 -3.88 4.96
CA ALA A 209 -24.14 -4.40 4.20
C ALA A 209 -24.38 -5.85 3.75
N LEU A 210 -24.87 -6.73 4.61
CA LEU A 210 -25.22 -8.12 4.26
C LEU A 210 -26.32 -8.18 3.21
N ALA A 211 -27.33 -7.32 3.27
CA ALA A 211 -28.38 -7.22 2.26
C ALA A 211 -27.80 -6.78 0.91
N ALA A 212 -26.92 -5.77 0.89
CA ALA A 212 -26.25 -5.30 -0.32
C ALA A 212 -25.32 -6.38 -0.91
N ILE A 213 -24.58 -7.12 -0.09
CA ILE A 213 -23.76 -8.24 -0.54
C ILE A 213 -24.61 -9.26 -1.29
N SER A 214 -25.75 -9.62 -0.74
CA SER A 214 -26.67 -10.58 -1.38
C SER A 214 -27.30 -10.06 -2.69
N GLU A 215 -27.40 -8.73 -2.83
CA GLU A 215 -27.90 -8.07 -4.04
C GLU A 215 -26.86 -8.03 -5.16
N PHE A 216 -25.59 -7.72 -4.82
CA PHE A 216 -24.55 -7.44 -5.79
C PHE A 216 -23.68 -8.64 -6.17
N GLU A 217 -23.37 -9.53 -5.23
CA GLU A 217 -22.46 -10.65 -5.51
C GLU A 217 -23.12 -11.74 -6.35
N ILE A 218 -22.39 -12.21 -7.36
CA ILE A 218 -22.88 -13.19 -8.36
C ILE A 218 -23.00 -14.58 -7.77
N SER A 219 -22.06 -14.98 -6.91
CA SER A 219 -22.03 -16.30 -6.27
C SER A 219 -22.01 -16.19 -4.75
N SER A 220 -22.41 -17.26 -4.05
CA SER A 220 -22.33 -17.31 -2.60
C SER A 220 -20.87 -17.24 -2.13
N ARG A 221 -20.64 -16.67 -0.96
CA ARG A 221 -19.29 -16.46 -0.42
C ARG A 221 -18.55 -17.74 -0.06
N GLY A 222 -19.30 -18.78 0.33
CA GLY A 222 -18.70 -20.04 0.74
C GLY A 222 -17.66 -19.83 1.84
N TRP A 223 -16.42 -20.20 1.54
CA TRP A 223 -15.27 -20.08 2.44
C TRP A 223 -14.58 -18.70 2.37
N TYR A 224 -15.36 -17.63 2.59
CA TYR A 224 -14.84 -16.25 2.58
C TYR A 224 -15.56 -15.38 3.61
N GLY A 225 -14.79 -14.61 4.40
CA GLY A 225 -15.32 -13.62 5.32
C GLY A 225 -15.85 -14.19 6.65
N GLY A 226 -15.75 -15.52 6.87
CA GLY A 226 -15.97 -16.15 8.16
C GLY A 226 -14.71 -16.11 9.02
N LEU A 227 -14.67 -17.01 10.03
CA LEU A 227 -13.55 -17.14 10.97
C LEU A 227 -12.99 -18.56 10.95
N VAL A 228 -11.66 -18.65 11.08
CA VAL A 228 -10.97 -19.88 11.48
C VAL A 228 -10.62 -19.75 12.93
N VAL A 229 -11.12 -20.65 13.77
CA VAL A 229 -11.00 -20.54 15.22
C VAL A 229 -10.30 -21.77 15.83
N GLN A 230 -9.49 -21.50 16.83
CA GLN A 230 -8.94 -22.49 17.73
C GLN A 230 -9.27 -22.07 19.16
N VAL A 231 -9.98 -22.92 19.89
CA VAL A 231 -10.33 -22.70 21.29
C VAL A 231 -9.70 -23.81 22.13
N ALA A 232 -8.93 -23.43 23.13
CA ALA A 232 -8.29 -24.34 24.07
C ALA A 232 -9.22 -24.65 25.26
N SER A 233 -8.96 -25.76 25.95
CA SER A 233 -9.76 -26.20 27.11
C SER A 233 -9.72 -25.24 28.30
N ASN A 234 -8.71 -24.39 28.40
CA ASN A 234 -8.59 -23.35 29.42
C ASN A 234 -9.36 -22.06 29.10
N GLY A 235 -10.04 -22.00 27.92
CA GLY A 235 -10.78 -20.84 27.47
C GLY A 235 -9.96 -19.83 26.61
N ASP A 236 -8.66 -20.07 26.41
CA ASP A 236 -7.88 -19.29 25.46
C ASP A 236 -8.35 -19.56 24.04
N ALA A 237 -8.31 -18.55 23.18
CA ALA A 237 -8.77 -18.68 21.80
C ALA A 237 -7.96 -17.82 20.83
N LEU A 238 -7.91 -18.30 19.61
CA LEU A 238 -7.38 -17.59 18.45
C LEU A 238 -8.41 -17.65 17.32
N ALA A 239 -8.76 -16.50 16.76
CA ALA A 239 -9.64 -16.40 15.60
C ALA A 239 -9.00 -15.56 14.53
N GLY A 240 -8.78 -16.14 13.35
CA GLY A 240 -8.33 -15.46 12.14
C GLY A 240 -9.50 -15.27 11.18
N THR A 241 -9.57 -14.13 10.50
CA THR A 241 -10.56 -13.93 9.44
C THR A 241 -10.26 -14.84 8.25
N LEU A 242 -11.28 -15.49 7.72
CA LEU A 242 -11.16 -16.41 6.58
C LEU A 242 -10.95 -15.61 5.28
N LEU A 243 -9.72 -15.21 5.07
CA LEU A 243 -9.20 -14.44 3.95
C LEU A 243 -7.97 -15.12 3.36
N ARG A 244 -7.61 -14.72 2.12
CA ARG A 244 -6.42 -15.27 1.44
C ARG A 244 -6.40 -16.78 1.50
N ALA A 245 -7.55 -17.38 1.19
CA ALA A 245 -7.80 -18.82 1.23
C ALA A 245 -8.18 -19.37 -0.12
N ALA A 246 -7.86 -20.65 -0.33
CA ALA A 246 -8.31 -21.44 -1.46
C ALA A 246 -9.07 -22.66 -0.95
N ALA A 247 -10.28 -22.87 -1.45
CA ALA A 247 -11.00 -24.12 -1.32
C ALA A 247 -10.73 -24.99 -2.56
N VAL A 248 -10.28 -26.22 -2.34
CA VAL A 248 -9.94 -27.15 -3.42
C VAL A 248 -10.85 -28.35 -3.33
N GLU A 249 -11.59 -28.57 -4.38
CA GLU A 249 -12.51 -29.71 -4.51
C GLU A 249 -12.51 -30.19 -5.98
N ASN A 250 -12.48 -31.51 -6.20
CA ASN A 250 -12.50 -32.11 -7.53
C ASN A 250 -11.44 -31.55 -8.51
N GLY A 251 -10.24 -31.21 -7.99
CA GLY A 251 -9.15 -30.64 -8.80
C GLY A 251 -9.35 -29.19 -9.23
N ILE A 252 -10.35 -28.51 -8.66
CA ILE A 252 -10.58 -27.08 -8.90
C ILE A 252 -10.30 -26.31 -7.61
N ALA A 253 -9.39 -25.35 -7.67
CA ALA A 253 -9.15 -24.39 -6.62
C ALA A 253 -10.04 -23.15 -6.84
N GLN A 254 -10.75 -22.76 -5.80
CA GLN A 254 -11.59 -21.56 -5.74
C GLN A 254 -10.95 -20.58 -4.77
N VAL A 255 -10.66 -19.40 -5.24
CA VAL A 255 -10.10 -18.30 -4.44
C VAL A 255 -11.05 -17.12 -4.51
N ARG A 256 -11.59 -16.70 -3.37
CA ARG A 256 -12.44 -15.53 -3.28
C ARG A 256 -11.69 -14.35 -2.70
N THR A 257 -11.80 -13.21 -3.35
CA THR A 257 -11.17 -11.95 -2.91
C THR A 257 -12.06 -10.77 -3.27
N GLY A 258 -11.82 -9.65 -2.58
CA GLY A 258 -12.56 -8.42 -2.81
C GLY A 258 -11.91 -7.23 -2.11
N GLY A 259 -12.65 -6.13 -2.03
CA GLY A 259 -12.23 -4.88 -1.41
C GLY A 259 -13.31 -4.27 -0.54
N ASP A 260 -12.90 -3.53 0.47
CA ASP A 260 -13.78 -2.69 1.28
C ASP A 260 -13.98 -1.35 0.57
N LEU A 261 -15.23 -1.06 0.22
CA LEU A 261 -15.62 0.10 -0.57
C LEU A 261 -16.03 1.23 0.36
N MET A 262 -15.40 2.37 0.18
CA MET A 262 -15.78 3.66 0.72
C MET A 262 -16.33 4.54 -0.42
N ALA A 263 -16.96 5.67 -0.09
CA ALA A 263 -17.57 6.55 -1.09
C ALA A 263 -16.60 7.04 -2.18
N ASP A 264 -15.30 7.10 -1.86
CA ASP A 264 -14.21 7.58 -2.75
C ASP A 264 -13.39 6.45 -3.38
N SER A 265 -13.81 5.17 -3.26
CA SER A 265 -13.15 4.04 -3.90
C SER A 265 -13.23 4.12 -5.43
N SER A 266 -12.17 3.67 -6.12
CA SER A 266 -12.12 3.58 -7.59
C SER A 266 -12.43 2.16 -8.06
N PRO A 267 -13.46 1.96 -8.91
CA PRO A 267 -13.85 0.64 -9.40
C PRO A 267 -12.71 -0.16 -10.05
N GLU A 268 -11.90 0.49 -10.88
CA GLU A 268 -10.79 -0.14 -11.59
C GLU A 268 -9.66 -0.54 -10.64
N ARG A 269 -9.38 0.29 -9.64
CA ARG A 269 -8.39 0.00 -8.59
C ARG A 269 -8.84 -1.20 -7.76
N GLU A 270 -10.10 -1.24 -7.35
CA GLU A 270 -10.67 -2.35 -6.57
C GLU A 270 -10.61 -3.69 -7.33
N GLU A 271 -10.88 -3.69 -8.65
CA GLU A 271 -10.72 -4.90 -9.45
C GLU A 271 -9.26 -5.34 -9.53
N GLN A 272 -8.33 -4.41 -9.74
CA GLN A 272 -6.90 -4.73 -9.76
C GLN A 272 -6.44 -5.31 -8.41
N GLU A 273 -6.83 -4.71 -7.31
CA GLU A 273 -6.49 -5.19 -5.97
C GLU A 273 -7.10 -6.57 -5.68
N SER A 274 -8.35 -6.82 -6.08
CA SER A 274 -8.98 -8.12 -5.96
C SER A 274 -8.15 -9.20 -6.67
N ARG A 275 -7.69 -8.93 -7.90
CA ARG A 275 -6.81 -9.85 -8.65
C ARG A 275 -5.44 -10.02 -7.98
N LEU A 276 -4.81 -8.94 -7.53
CA LEU A 276 -3.52 -8.99 -6.84
C LEU A 276 -3.57 -9.86 -5.58
N LYS A 277 -4.68 -9.80 -4.85
CA LYS A 277 -4.91 -10.60 -3.65
C LYS A 277 -4.94 -12.11 -3.89
N THR A 278 -5.11 -12.58 -5.12
CA THR A 278 -5.07 -14.02 -5.48
C THR A 278 -3.66 -14.56 -5.75
N LEU A 279 -2.69 -13.70 -6.05
CA LEU A 279 -1.40 -14.09 -6.62
C LEU A 279 -0.59 -15.05 -5.73
N SER A 280 -0.59 -14.83 -4.43
CA SER A 280 0.14 -15.70 -3.49
C SER A 280 -0.38 -17.12 -3.50
N LEU A 281 -1.70 -17.29 -3.65
CA LEU A 281 -2.35 -18.59 -3.73
C LEU A 281 -2.07 -19.28 -5.06
N TRP A 282 -2.21 -18.59 -6.19
CA TRP A 282 -1.90 -19.17 -7.50
C TRP A 282 -0.44 -19.61 -7.61
N ARG A 283 0.49 -18.78 -7.11
CA ARG A 283 1.92 -19.16 -7.04
C ARG A 283 2.17 -20.37 -6.15
N ALA A 284 1.42 -20.51 -5.05
CA ALA A 284 1.52 -21.68 -4.19
C ALA A 284 1.11 -22.96 -4.92
N PHE A 285 0.12 -22.90 -5.82
CA PHE A 285 -0.27 -24.02 -6.70
C PHE A 285 0.64 -24.18 -7.92
N GLY A 286 1.66 -23.35 -8.10
CA GLY A 286 2.56 -23.39 -9.26
C GLY A 286 1.93 -22.82 -10.54
N LEU A 287 0.84 -22.06 -10.40
CA LEU A 287 0.21 -21.37 -11.53
C LEU A 287 0.86 -20.00 -11.71
N GLU A 288 1.12 -19.64 -12.97
CA GLU A 288 1.50 -18.28 -13.30
C GLU A 288 0.34 -17.32 -12.98
N PRO A 289 0.62 -16.11 -12.50
CA PRO A 289 -0.38 -15.08 -12.37
C PRO A 289 -1.06 -14.90 -13.72
N LEU A 290 -2.39 -14.77 -13.74
CA LEU A 290 -3.08 -14.28 -14.93
C LEU A 290 -2.34 -13.03 -15.39
N ALA A 291 -1.94 -13.02 -16.66
CA ALA A 291 -1.29 -11.86 -17.24
C ALA A 291 -2.12 -10.64 -16.83
N HIS A 292 -1.51 -9.71 -16.10
CA HIS A 292 -2.18 -8.48 -15.80
C HIS A 292 -2.63 -7.93 -17.15
N VAL A 293 -3.93 -7.75 -17.32
CA VAL A 293 -4.41 -6.76 -18.25
C VAL A 293 -3.99 -5.43 -17.62
N GLN A 294 -2.71 -5.11 -17.74
CA GLN A 294 -2.32 -3.72 -17.72
C GLN A 294 -3.20 -3.09 -18.79
N PRO A 295 -3.93 -2.00 -18.50
CA PRO A 295 -4.48 -1.19 -19.58
C PRO A 295 -3.31 -1.04 -20.52
N ALA A 296 -3.50 -1.43 -21.77
CA ALA A 296 -2.43 -1.53 -22.74
C ALA A 296 -1.60 -0.24 -22.68
N ARG A 297 -0.59 -0.23 -21.85
CA ARG A 297 0.53 0.68 -22.03
C ARG A 297 1.03 0.25 -23.37
N LYS A 298 0.72 1.06 -24.38
CA LYS A 298 1.45 1.00 -25.63
C LYS A 298 2.88 0.74 -25.21
N SER A 299 3.45 -0.38 -25.63
CA SER A 299 4.85 -0.69 -25.42
C SER A 299 5.65 0.30 -26.26
N VAL A 300 5.68 1.52 -25.81
CA VAL A 300 6.80 2.40 -26.03
C VAL A 300 7.90 1.68 -25.26
N SER A 301 8.96 1.31 -25.92
CA SER A 301 10.17 0.80 -25.30
C SER A 301 10.65 1.88 -24.32
N TYR A 302 10.12 1.84 -23.10
CA TYR A 302 10.48 2.79 -22.06
C TYR A 302 11.82 2.35 -21.53
N THR A 303 12.86 2.95 -22.04
CA THR A 303 14.14 2.94 -21.36
C THR A 303 13.97 3.81 -20.11
N PRO A 304 14.05 3.25 -18.89
CA PRO A 304 13.87 4.05 -17.68
C PRO A 304 14.87 5.22 -17.72
N PRO A 305 14.47 6.43 -17.31
CA PRO A 305 15.38 7.55 -17.26
C PRO A 305 16.60 7.17 -16.43
N SER A 306 17.78 7.59 -16.88
CA SER A 306 19.01 7.36 -16.14
C SER A 306 19.58 8.68 -15.66
N ILE A 307 20.19 8.64 -14.47
CA ILE A 307 20.81 9.79 -13.85
C ILE A 307 22.21 9.45 -13.29
N CYS A 308 23.15 10.33 -13.45
CA CYS A 308 24.46 10.24 -12.81
C CYS A 308 24.40 10.95 -11.45
N LEU A 309 24.40 10.19 -10.36
CA LEU A 309 24.46 10.77 -9.01
C LEU A 309 25.88 11.20 -8.72
N VAL A 310 26.05 12.48 -8.41
CA VAL A 310 27.30 13.08 -7.93
C VAL A 310 27.12 13.46 -6.47
N ASP A 311 27.52 12.57 -5.59
CA ASP A 311 27.49 12.77 -4.14
C ASP A 311 28.73 13.56 -3.72
N CYS A 312 28.54 14.76 -3.20
CA CYS A 312 29.58 15.66 -2.73
C CYS A 312 29.68 15.65 -1.21
N GLN A 313 29.84 14.48 -0.62
CA GLN A 313 29.89 14.26 0.83
C GLN A 313 28.59 14.65 1.54
N ASP A 314 27.45 14.40 0.92
CA ASP A 314 26.14 14.58 1.57
C ASP A 314 25.97 13.52 2.67
N PRO A 315 25.62 13.91 3.91
CA PRO A 315 25.39 12.96 5.00
C PRO A 315 24.32 11.90 4.70
N PHE A 316 23.44 12.19 3.72
CA PHE A 316 22.33 11.33 3.32
C PHE A 316 22.49 10.76 1.90
N GLY A 317 23.71 10.76 1.32
CA GLY A 317 23.96 10.35 -0.06
C GLY A 317 23.47 8.93 -0.39
N ALA A 318 23.58 8.00 0.56
CA ALA A 318 23.02 6.65 0.41
C ALA A 318 21.48 6.67 0.30
N ALA A 319 20.80 7.51 1.08
CA ALA A 319 19.35 7.67 1.02
C ALA A 319 18.89 8.25 -0.32
N VAL A 320 19.66 9.17 -0.89
CA VAL A 320 19.39 9.71 -2.24
C VAL A 320 19.48 8.61 -3.31
N SER A 321 20.49 7.75 -3.23
CA SER A 321 20.61 6.62 -4.16
C SER A 321 19.38 5.72 -4.12
N ASP A 322 18.93 5.37 -2.93
CA ASP A 322 17.76 4.52 -2.73
C ASP A 322 16.46 5.21 -3.17
N PHE A 323 16.33 6.50 -2.94
CA PHE A 323 15.20 7.32 -3.43
C PHE A 323 15.11 7.27 -4.96
N ILE A 324 16.22 7.49 -5.67
CA ILE A 324 16.28 7.45 -7.13
C ILE A 324 15.86 6.06 -7.67
N LEU A 325 16.42 5.00 -7.09
CA LEU A 325 16.07 3.63 -7.45
C LEU A 325 14.60 3.30 -7.12
N GLY A 326 14.08 3.82 -6.01
CA GLY A 326 12.68 3.69 -5.60
C GLY A 326 11.69 4.34 -6.58
N LEU A 327 12.10 5.40 -7.27
CA LEU A 327 11.33 6.04 -8.34
C LEU A 327 11.42 5.29 -9.69
N GLY A 328 12.14 4.17 -9.77
CA GLY A 328 12.35 3.43 -11.01
C GLY A 328 13.35 4.09 -11.97
N ILE A 329 14.18 5.00 -11.48
CA ILE A 329 15.23 5.69 -12.24
C ILE A 329 16.53 4.90 -12.08
N ARG A 330 17.25 4.68 -13.18
CA ARG A 330 18.52 3.95 -13.16
C ARG A 330 19.69 4.88 -12.81
N LEU A 331 20.54 4.47 -11.88
CA LEU A 331 21.82 5.13 -11.65
C LEU A 331 22.83 4.67 -12.71
N ASP A 332 23.39 5.63 -13.44
CA ASP A 332 24.33 5.37 -14.54
C ASP A 332 25.36 6.49 -14.61
N THR A 333 26.62 6.14 -14.37
CA THR A 333 27.73 7.09 -14.40
C THR A 333 27.98 7.71 -15.78
N ALA A 334 27.47 7.10 -16.84
CA ALA A 334 27.55 7.61 -18.22
C ALA A 334 26.37 8.53 -18.59
N SER A 335 25.36 8.68 -17.71
CA SER A 335 24.20 9.55 -17.97
C SER A 335 24.64 11.01 -18.14
N LYS A 336 24.06 11.68 -19.16
CA LYS A 336 24.25 13.11 -19.37
C LYS A 336 23.52 13.97 -18.33
N THR A 337 22.44 13.45 -17.75
CA THR A 337 21.70 14.14 -16.68
C THR A 337 22.37 13.85 -15.35
N GLN A 338 22.74 14.89 -14.63
CA GLN A 338 23.38 14.78 -13.32
C GLN A 338 22.41 15.14 -12.21
N LEU A 339 22.46 14.41 -11.11
CA LEU A 339 21.93 14.85 -9.80
C LEU A 339 23.08 15.14 -8.86
N ARG A 340 23.13 16.33 -8.33
CA ARG A 340 24.13 16.74 -7.33
C ARG A 340 23.50 16.96 -5.97
N VAL A 341 24.16 16.42 -4.95
CA VAL A 341 23.81 16.57 -3.54
C VAL A 341 25.06 16.85 -2.72
N GLY A 342 24.89 17.45 -1.54
CA GLY A 342 25.98 17.78 -0.61
C GLY A 342 26.70 19.09 -0.91
N SER A 343 27.72 19.36 -0.10
CA SER A 343 28.47 20.62 -0.09
C SER A 343 29.75 20.51 -0.91
N PHE A 344 29.68 20.85 -2.18
CA PHE A 344 30.82 20.79 -3.09
C PHE A 344 31.65 22.07 -3.06
N GLN A 345 32.94 22.00 -2.70
CA GLN A 345 33.86 23.14 -2.69
C GLN A 345 34.69 23.31 -3.98
N GLY A 346 34.40 22.53 -5.03
CA GLY A 346 35.14 22.57 -6.30
C GLY A 346 34.67 23.67 -7.25
N LYS A 347 35.54 24.03 -8.21
CA LYS A 347 35.23 25.06 -9.22
C LYS A 347 34.44 24.55 -10.45
N ASN A 348 34.26 23.24 -10.59
CA ASN A 348 33.62 22.64 -11.78
C ASN A 348 32.14 22.35 -11.53
N TRP A 349 31.30 23.36 -11.61
CA TRP A 349 29.84 23.21 -11.60
C TRP A 349 29.34 22.88 -12.99
N PRO A 350 28.31 22.00 -13.12
CA PRO A 350 27.70 21.72 -14.40
C PRO A 350 27.03 22.98 -14.95
N THR A 351 27.25 23.23 -16.23
CA THR A 351 26.65 24.38 -16.92
C THR A 351 25.33 24.02 -17.58
N GLN A 352 24.98 22.71 -17.64
CA GLN A 352 23.75 22.19 -18.25
C GLN A 352 23.39 20.79 -17.75
N ASN A 353 22.15 20.38 -17.96
CA ASN A 353 21.61 19.04 -17.69
C ASN A 353 21.85 18.57 -16.24
N CYS A 354 21.52 19.41 -15.26
CA CYS A 354 21.74 19.10 -13.86
C CYS A 354 20.54 19.44 -12.99
N ILE A 355 20.19 18.48 -12.10
CA ILE A 355 19.38 18.75 -10.92
C ILE A 355 20.33 18.90 -9.74
N ALA A 356 20.16 19.93 -8.94
CA ALA A 356 20.84 20.09 -7.66
C ALA A 356 19.79 20.12 -6.53
N MET A 357 20.09 19.49 -5.39
CA MET A 357 19.16 19.35 -4.28
C MET A 357 19.85 19.69 -2.95
N GLY A 358 19.12 20.36 -2.05
CA GLY A 358 19.64 20.81 -0.77
C GLY A 358 20.79 21.82 -0.92
N ASP A 359 21.89 21.64 -0.20
CA ASP A 359 23.04 22.54 -0.25
C ASP A 359 23.65 22.68 -1.64
N ALA A 360 23.68 21.60 -2.43
CA ALA A 360 24.15 21.65 -3.81
C ALA A 360 23.32 22.61 -4.67
N ALA A 361 22.01 22.75 -4.41
CA ALA A 361 21.15 23.69 -5.13
C ALA A 361 21.55 25.15 -4.83
N PHE A 362 21.78 25.51 -3.58
CA PHE A 362 22.25 26.85 -3.21
C PHE A 362 23.60 27.17 -3.83
N LEU A 363 24.51 26.22 -3.83
CA LEU A 363 25.85 26.40 -4.40
C LEU A 363 25.81 26.52 -5.94
N LEU A 364 24.94 25.78 -6.62
CA LEU A 364 24.73 25.93 -8.06
C LEU A 364 24.13 27.31 -8.39
N LEU A 365 23.18 27.80 -7.60
CA LEU A 365 22.60 29.13 -7.77
C LEU A 365 23.65 30.21 -7.52
N LYS A 366 24.49 30.09 -6.47
CA LYS A 366 25.61 31.00 -6.21
C LYS A 366 26.57 31.09 -7.39
N ASN A 367 26.94 29.94 -7.97
CA ASN A 367 27.77 29.87 -9.17
C ASN A 367 27.09 30.46 -10.42
N SER A 368 25.76 30.54 -10.41
CA SER A 368 24.95 31.13 -11.48
C SER A 368 24.65 32.61 -11.27
N GLY A 369 25.26 33.26 -10.28
CA GLY A 369 25.16 34.69 -10.04
C GLY A 369 24.09 35.12 -9.03
N PHE A 370 23.50 34.19 -8.28
CA PHE A 370 22.63 34.54 -7.16
C PHE A 370 23.47 34.98 -5.93
N ASP A 371 22.91 35.87 -5.15
CA ASP A 371 23.49 36.27 -3.86
C ASP A 371 23.07 35.26 -2.78
N VAL A 372 23.99 34.37 -2.42
CA VAL A 372 23.80 33.28 -1.48
C VAL A 372 24.73 33.45 -0.27
N GLN A 373 24.11 33.52 0.90
CA GLN A 373 24.84 33.66 2.18
C GLN A 373 24.77 32.32 2.97
N GLU A 374 25.87 32.03 3.68
CA GLU A 374 25.92 30.96 4.66
C GLU A 374 25.19 31.39 5.95
N ILE A 375 24.40 30.48 6.51
CA ILE A 375 23.59 30.67 7.71
C ILE A 375 23.85 29.55 8.73
N LEU A 376 23.31 29.67 9.93
CA LEU A 376 23.28 28.58 10.88
C LEU A 376 22.49 27.40 10.26
N PRO A 377 23.00 26.15 10.36
CA PRO A 377 22.38 25.02 9.73
C PRO A 377 20.89 24.83 10.12
N LEU A 378 20.03 24.70 9.12
CA LEU A 378 18.64 24.29 9.30
C LEU A 378 18.59 22.75 9.32
N ASN A 379 18.31 22.18 10.47
CA ASN A 379 18.28 20.72 10.65
C ASN A 379 16.85 20.19 10.62
N GLY A 380 16.36 19.82 9.44
CA GLY A 380 15.08 19.17 9.28
C GLY A 380 13.86 20.07 9.49
N ARG A 381 13.94 21.34 9.07
CA ARG A 381 12.79 22.25 9.14
C ARG A 381 11.73 21.87 8.11
N LEU A 382 10.54 21.56 8.59
CA LEU A 382 9.35 21.41 7.74
C LEU A 382 8.91 22.76 7.19
N THR A 383 8.54 22.77 5.90
CA THR A 383 8.13 23.98 5.19
C THR A 383 6.98 23.63 4.24
N VAL A 384 5.89 24.39 4.28
CA VAL A 384 4.82 24.28 3.30
C VAL A 384 5.22 25.05 2.05
N ASN A 385 5.09 24.41 0.89
CA ASN A 385 5.41 25.01 -0.39
C ASN A 385 4.17 25.11 -1.26
N ARG A 386 4.14 26.10 -2.15
CA ARG A 386 3.05 26.34 -3.10
C ARG A 386 3.59 26.42 -4.52
N SER A 387 2.83 25.81 -5.44
CA SER A 387 3.11 25.91 -6.86
C SER A 387 2.77 27.30 -7.39
N ARG A 388 3.61 27.84 -8.30
CA ARG A 388 3.35 29.11 -9.00
C ARG A 388 2.64 28.87 -10.32
N HIS A 389 2.02 29.93 -10.83
CA HIS A 389 1.43 29.91 -12.17
C HIS A 389 2.49 29.60 -13.23
N GLY A 390 2.22 28.59 -14.08
CA GLY A 390 3.15 28.14 -15.12
C GLY A 390 4.09 27.01 -14.72
N CYS A 391 3.96 26.46 -13.49
CA CYS A 391 4.61 25.20 -13.14
C CYS A 391 3.87 24.00 -13.77
N PRO A 392 4.51 22.83 -13.90
CA PRO A 392 3.86 21.61 -14.40
C PRO A 392 2.61 21.22 -13.59
N GLU A 393 1.57 20.72 -14.29
CA GLU A 393 0.27 20.38 -13.71
C GLU A 393 0.32 19.24 -12.65
N ASN A 394 1.32 18.36 -12.74
CA ASN A 394 1.50 17.27 -11.77
C ASN A 394 2.08 17.72 -10.42
N ILE A 395 2.51 18.99 -10.31
CA ILE A 395 2.94 19.57 -9.03
C ILE A 395 1.68 20.06 -8.29
N PRO A 396 1.38 19.53 -7.09
CA PRO A 396 0.18 19.94 -6.37
C PRO A 396 0.24 21.42 -5.98
N PRO A 397 -0.93 22.06 -5.79
CA PRO A 397 -1.00 23.47 -5.39
C PRO A 397 -0.28 23.78 -4.08
N GLU A 398 -0.27 22.83 -3.14
CA GLU A 398 0.40 22.92 -1.85
C GLU A 398 0.98 21.56 -1.47
N PHE A 399 2.19 21.55 -0.87
CA PHE A 399 2.89 20.35 -0.44
C PHE A 399 3.93 20.66 0.63
N VAL A 400 4.31 19.64 1.43
CA VAL A 400 5.28 19.77 2.52
C VAL A 400 6.65 19.27 2.11
N THR A 401 7.68 20.03 2.44
CA THR A 401 9.08 19.66 2.23
C THR A 401 9.91 19.81 3.50
N VAL A 402 11.08 19.18 3.48
CA VAL A 402 12.08 19.32 4.53
C VAL A 402 13.29 20.05 4.00
N LYS A 403 13.73 21.05 4.73
CA LYS A 403 14.98 21.80 4.46
C LYS A 403 16.07 21.35 5.43
N TYR A 404 17.18 20.90 4.85
CA TYR A 404 18.47 20.77 5.50
C TYR A 404 19.42 21.66 4.70
N ALA A 405 19.71 22.85 5.17
CA ALA A 405 20.48 23.81 4.41
C ALA A 405 21.39 24.67 5.34
N GLN A 406 22.56 24.96 4.85
CA GLN A 406 23.50 25.91 5.50
C GLN A 406 23.53 27.26 4.77
N PHE A 407 22.63 27.45 3.81
CA PHE A 407 22.60 28.61 2.92
C PHE A 407 21.21 29.20 2.77
N GLN A 408 21.16 30.51 2.49
CA GLN A 408 19.95 31.23 2.07
C GLN A 408 20.23 32.14 0.88
N ILE A 409 19.20 32.45 0.10
CA ILE A 409 19.25 33.42 -0.99
C ILE A 409 18.87 34.78 -0.41
N LEU A 410 19.71 35.82 -0.61
CA LEU A 410 19.48 37.18 -0.12
C LEU A 410 18.68 38.04 -1.10
N ASN A 411 18.82 37.80 -2.39
CA ASN A 411 18.18 38.61 -3.44
C ASN A 411 17.10 37.80 -4.17
N THR A 412 15.89 38.37 -4.29
CA THR A 412 14.74 37.76 -4.93
C THR A 412 14.68 37.98 -6.45
N LEU A 413 15.53 38.85 -7.02
CA LEU A 413 15.61 39.08 -8.45
C LEU A 413 16.61 38.08 -9.06
N PRO A 414 16.09 37.08 -9.84
CA PRO A 414 16.97 36.08 -10.44
C PRO A 414 17.80 36.67 -11.58
N PRO A 415 18.98 36.13 -11.86
CA PRO A 415 19.68 36.35 -13.11
C PRO A 415 18.84 35.95 -14.30
N PRO A 416 19.11 36.48 -15.52
CA PRO A 416 18.35 36.15 -16.72
C PRO A 416 18.27 34.63 -17.00
N GLY A 417 17.10 34.17 -17.45
CA GLY A 417 16.84 32.77 -17.82
C GLY A 417 16.38 31.87 -16.67
N TRP A 418 16.32 32.36 -15.43
CA TRP A 418 15.80 31.60 -14.31
C TRP A 418 14.32 31.91 -14.05
N THR A 419 13.55 30.86 -13.77
CA THR A 419 12.13 30.91 -13.39
C THR A 419 11.88 30.13 -12.12
N VAL A 420 10.82 30.50 -11.39
CA VAL A 420 10.41 29.84 -10.13
C VAL A 420 9.21 28.95 -10.40
N TRP A 421 9.32 27.68 -10.02
CA TRP A 421 8.17 26.76 -10.06
C TRP A 421 7.40 26.74 -8.73
N THR A 422 8.13 26.79 -7.61
CA THR A 422 7.50 26.70 -6.28
C THR A 422 8.12 27.69 -5.31
N GLU A 423 7.33 28.12 -4.32
CA GLU A 423 7.74 29.02 -3.24
C GLU A 423 7.27 28.48 -1.88
N ASP A 424 7.97 28.86 -0.81
CA ASP A 424 7.59 28.48 0.54
C ASP A 424 6.51 29.41 1.13
N GLU A 425 6.06 29.08 2.33
CA GLU A 425 5.03 29.83 3.08
C GLU A 425 5.33 31.33 3.29
N ASN A 426 6.61 31.72 3.18
CA ASN A 426 7.05 33.10 3.27
C ASN A 426 7.22 33.78 1.91
N GLY A 427 6.79 33.11 0.82
CA GLY A 427 6.95 33.62 -0.55
C GLY A 427 8.37 33.52 -1.11
N MET A 428 9.26 32.78 -0.43
CA MET A 428 10.64 32.57 -0.91
C MET A 428 10.67 31.40 -1.88
N ALA A 429 11.28 31.61 -3.04
CA ALA A 429 11.41 30.55 -4.05
C ALA A 429 12.09 29.29 -3.47
N SER A 430 11.48 28.15 -3.68
CA SER A 430 11.97 26.85 -3.23
C SER A 430 12.39 25.90 -4.37
N THR A 431 11.95 26.20 -5.62
CA THR A 431 12.43 25.51 -6.83
C THR A 431 12.71 26.52 -7.94
N TRP A 432 13.94 26.48 -8.44
CA TRP A 432 14.42 27.31 -9.53
C TRP A 432 14.76 26.48 -10.77
N ILE A 433 14.35 26.95 -11.95
CA ILE A 433 14.57 26.29 -13.24
C ILE A 433 15.21 27.25 -14.22
N HIS A 434 16.21 26.78 -14.97
CA HIS A 434 16.79 27.48 -16.10
C HIS A 434 16.54 26.68 -17.39
N ALA A 435 15.65 27.16 -18.25
CA ALA A 435 15.17 26.42 -19.41
C ALA A 435 16.29 26.11 -20.42
N ASP A 436 17.02 27.11 -20.89
CA ASP A 436 18.03 26.94 -21.93
C ASP A 436 19.21 26.05 -21.51
N LYS A 437 19.58 26.09 -20.25
CA LYS A 437 20.69 25.29 -19.70
C LYS A 437 20.22 23.95 -19.14
N LYS A 438 18.91 23.71 -19.07
CA LYS A 438 18.34 22.50 -18.43
C LYS A 438 18.91 22.29 -17.03
N LEU A 439 18.75 23.31 -16.18
CA LEU A 439 19.14 23.23 -14.77
C LEU A 439 17.91 23.32 -13.88
N ALA A 440 17.90 22.53 -12.80
CA ALA A 440 16.89 22.59 -11.76
C ALA A 440 17.56 22.62 -10.37
N CYS A 441 17.13 23.54 -9.52
CA CYS A 441 17.60 23.69 -8.15
C CYS A 441 16.44 23.55 -7.18
N LEU A 442 16.42 22.46 -6.42
CA LEU A 442 15.44 22.16 -5.37
C LEU A 442 16.08 22.52 -4.02
N LEU A 443 15.61 23.61 -3.39
CA LEU A 443 16.16 24.11 -2.12
C LEU A 443 15.67 23.31 -0.90
N PHE A 444 15.21 22.08 -1.13
CA PHE A 444 14.69 21.13 -0.15
C PHE A 444 15.14 19.70 -0.49
N ARG A 445 14.86 18.77 0.40
CA ARG A 445 15.19 17.35 0.26
C ARG A 445 13.96 16.54 -0.16
N ALA A 446 13.81 16.31 -1.47
CA ALA A 446 12.71 15.48 -2.01
C ALA A 446 12.82 14.00 -1.60
N ASP A 447 14.02 13.55 -1.26
CA ASP A 447 14.34 12.21 -0.78
C ASP A 447 14.02 11.99 0.71
N SER A 448 13.69 13.06 1.45
CA SER A 448 13.39 12.95 2.88
C SER A 448 12.03 12.32 3.12
N MET A 449 11.97 11.40 4.08
CA MET A 449 10.72 10.81 4.56
C MET A 449 9.72 11.82 5.14
N MET A 450 10.22 12.98 5.57
CA MET A 450 9.40 14.06 6.12
C MET A 450 8.84 14.98 5.03
N SER A 451 9.29 14.83 3.78
CA SER A 451 8.71 15.48 2.60
C SER A 451 7.58 14.64 2.05
N ASP A 452 6.49 15.27 1.61
CA ASP A 452 5.35 14.56 1.06
C ASP A 452 5.52 14.17 -0.42
N LYS A 453 4.50 13.55 -1.00
CA LYS A 453 4.49 13.13 -2.40
C LYS A 453 4.63 14.30 -3.39
N GLY A 454 4.18 15.49 -3.01
CA GLY A 454 4.33 16.70 -3.83
C GLY A 454 5.79 17.06 -4.06
N ALA A 455 6.65 16.90 -3.06
CA ALA A 455 8.10 17.08 -3.22
C ALA A 455 8.71 16.09 -4.21
N GLN A 456 8.27 14.84 -4.21
CA GLN A 456 8.68 13.81 -5.18
C GLN A 456 8.21 14.16 -6.59
N ASN A 457 6.98 14.68 -6.73
CA ASN A 457 6.46 15.13 -8.02
C ASN A 457 7.30 16.27 -8.60
N VAL A 458 7.71 17.25 -7.78
CA VAL A 458 8.63 18.33 -8.22
C VAL A 458 9.93 17.76 -8.75
N PHE A 459 10.51 16.77 -8.06
CA PHE A 459 11.74 16.11 -8.53
C PHE A 459 11.55 15.38 -9.85
N GLN A 460 10.45 14.62 -10.01
CA GLN A 460 10.13 13.87 -11.23
C GLN A 460 9.88 14.81 -12.42
N GLU A 461 9.16 15.91 -12.20
CA GLU A 461 8.94 16.92 -13.23
C GLU A 461 10.23 17.63 -13.63
N ALA A 462 11.10 17.97 -12.65
CA ALA A 462 12.42 18.52 -12.93
C ALA A 462 13.28 17.56 -13.76
N LEU A 463 13.25 16.25 -13.43
CA LEU A 463 13.97 15.23 -14.18
C LEU A 463 13.43 15.09 -15.61
N SER A 464 12.11 15.05 -15.77
CA SER A 464 11.46 15.01 -17.10
C SER A 464 11.85 16.21 -17.95
N PHE A 465 11.81 17.40 -17.36
CA PHE A 465 12.17 18.65 -18.02
C PHE A 465 13.63 18.68 -18.50
N ILE A 466 14.56 18.20 -17.68
CA ILE A 466 16.00 18.20 -18.01
C ILE A 466 16.36 17.11 -19.02
N SER A 467 15.61 15.99 -19.04
CA SER A 467 15.87 14.83 -19.91
C SER A 467 15.30 14.98 -21.34
N GLN A 468 14.41 15.94 -21.54
CA GLN A 468 13.89 16.32 -22.87
C GLN A 468 14.92 17.12 -23.66
#